data_9a3fb6f36efc4afb249f97379fb95ee8
#
_entry.id   9a3fb6f36efc4afb249f97379fb95ee8
#
_cell.length_a   1.000
_cell.length_b   1.000
_cell.length_c   1.000
_cell.angle_alpha   90.00
_cell.angle_beta   90.00
_cell.angle_gamma   90.00
#
_symmetry.space_group_name_H-M   'P 1'
#
loop_
_entity.id
_entity.type
_entity.pdbx_description
1 polymer ?
#
loop_
_entity_poly.entity_id
_entity_poly.type
_entity_poly.pdbx_seq_one_letter_code
_entity_poly.pdbx_strand_id
1 'polypeptide(L)'
;SGGLDKAFSRVGSQFEKEAHLKGLIIKSAIYPVILILVIIVVVAIMMIKIVPTFTSQFDEVGGKLPGITLAVMAVSDFFVHSWYFIVAIIAGIAIFIHAWKKTESGAHILGKFILKVPLVGPLSIKTASSRMTRTLSTLMGSGVQLVDALGLVTEMMGNAVVKQALKDATEEVSRGIPLSKPLADSGVFPPMVYHMIEIGEETGNMEDMLDKVAAYYDEEVESATEALLAAMEPLIIIVMAVIVVPIVLAIMMPMYSLYDSIGA
;
A
#
# COMPACT_ATOMS: atom_id res chain seq x y z
N SER A 1 -7.37 40.46 -9.47
CA SER A 1 -8.07 39.91 -8.29
C SER A 1 -8.77 38.59 -8.62
N GLY A 2 -9.46 38.44 -9.78
CA GLY A 2 -10.23 37.22 -10.09
C GLY A 2 -9.42 35.92 -10.28
N GLY A 3 -8.13 36.01 -10.56
CA GLY A 3 -7.25 34.84 -10.67
C GLY A 3 -6.86 34.25 -9.33
N LEU A 4 -6.66 35.11 -8.32
CA LEU A 4 -6.32 34.67 -6.95
C LEU A 4 -7.49 33.94 -6.26
N ASP A 5 -8.72 34.43 -6.42
CA ASP A 5 -9.91 33.77 -5.85
C ASP A 5 -10.14 32.39 -6.45
N LYS A 6 -9.95 32.24 -7.75
CA LYS A 6 -10.02 30.92 -8.42
C LYS A 6 -8.90 29.99 -7.96
N ALA A 7 -7.67 30.50 -7.82
CA ALA A 7 -6.55 29.71 -7.32
C ALA A 7 -6.76 29.23 -5.87
N PHE A 8 -7.22 30.12 -4.99
CA PHE A 8 -7.56 29.75 -3.60
C PHE A 8 -8.70 28.74 -3.52
N SER A 9 -9.74 28.91 -4.35
CA SER A 9 -10.86 27.95 -4.41
C SER A 9 -10.39 26.56 -4.87
N ARG A 10 -9.52 26.48 -5.89
CA ARG A 10 -8.95 25.22 -6.39
C ARG A 10 -8.05 24.55 -5.33
N VAL A 11 -7.19 25.33 -4.69
CA VAL A 11 -6.33 24.81 -3.60
C VAL A 11 -7.18 24.33 -2.42
N GLY A 12 -8.22 25.10 -2.03
CA GLY A 12 -9.16 24.70 -0.99
C GLY A 12 -9.86 23.36 -1.31
N SER A 13 -10.41 23.22 -2.51
CA SER A 13 -11.04 21.99 -2.99
C SER A 13 -10.05 20.81 -3.02
N GLN A 14 -8.78 21.04 -3.38
CA GLN A 14 -7.73 20.03 -3.34
C GLN A 14 -7.48 19.53 -1.91
N PHE A 15 -7.33 20.45 -0.95
CA PHE A 15 -7.15 20.08 0.45
C PHE A 15 -8.36 19.35 1.04
N GLU A 16 -9.59 19.73 0.66
CA GLU A 16 -10.80 19.03 1.06
C GLU A 16 -10.82 17.59 0.56
N LYS A 17 -10.46 17.36 -0.71
CA LYS A 17 -10.37 16.02 -1.30
C LYS A 17 -9.28 15.17 -0.64
N GLU A 18 -8.09 15.73 -0.43
CA GLU A 18 -7.01 15.02 0.29
C GLU A 18 -7.42 14.68 1.73
N ALA A 19 -8.09 15.60 2.43
CA ALA A 19 -8.61 15.37 3.78
C ALA A 19 -9.71 14.29 3.77
N HIS A 20 -10.60 14.30 2.76
CA HIS A 20 -11.64 13.29 2.59
C HIS A 20 -11.04 11.90 2.38
N LEU A 21 -10.12 11.73 1.43
CA LEU A 21 -9.42 10.47 1.16
C LEU A 21 -8.65 9.97 2.40
N LYS A 22 -7.94 10.87 3.07
CA LYS A 22 -7.25 10.54 4.32
C LYS A 22 -8.22 10.10 5.42
N GLY A 23 -9.36 10.78 5.54
CA GLY A 23 -10.44 10.43 6.46
C GLY A 23 -11.04 9.06 6.15
N LEU A 24 -11.28 8.75 4.87
CA LEU A 24 -11.76 7.46 4.39
C LEU A 24 -10.79 6.33 4.76
N ILE A 25 -9.50 6.50 4.46
CA ILE A 25 -8.45 5.52 4.79
C ILE A 25 -8.38 5.28 6.31
N ILE A 26 -8.35 6.35 7.11
CA ILE A 26 -8.25 6.23 8.58
C ILE A 26 -9.49 5.52 9.14
N LYS A 27 -10.70 5.94 8.75
CA LYS A 27 -11.95 5.33 9.22
C LYS A 27 -12.03 3.86 8.87
N SER A 28 -11.70 3.50 7.63
CA SER A 28 -11.76 2.12 7.16
C SER A 28 -10.64 1.24 7.73
N ALA A 29 -9.49 1.82 8.09
CA ALA A 29 -8.39 1.10 8.72
C ALA A 29 -8.62 0.76 10.20
N ILE A 30 -9.58 1.40 10.88
CA ILE A 30 -9.86 1.15 12.31
C ILE A 30 -10.25 -0.30 12.54
N TYR A 31 -11.19 -0.84 11.74
CA TYR A 31 -11.65 -2.23 11.88
C TYR A 31 -10.52 -3.26 11.68
N PRO A 32 -9.74 -3.24 10.59
CA PRO A 32 -8.57 -4.11 10.42
C PRO A 32 -7.56 -4.01 11.57
N VAL A 33 -7.27 -2.82 12.06
CA VAL A 33 -6.31 -2.62 13.16
C VAL A 33 -6.80 -3.25 14.46
N ILE A 34 -8.07 -3.02 14.81
CA ILE A 34 -8.67 -3.63 16.01
C ILE A 34 -8.66 -5.16 15.88
N LEU A 35 -9.03 -5.68 14.71
CA LEU A 35 -9.08 -7.12 14.48
C LEU A 35 -7.68 -7.77 14.60
N ILE A 36 -6.66 -7.17 13.99
CA ILE A 36 -5.27 -7.63 14.12
C ILE A 36 -4.82 -7.60 15.59
N LEU A 37 -5.16 -6.56 16.34
CA LEU A 37 -4.82 -6.45 17.76
C LEU A 37 -5.48 -7.59 18.58
N VAL A 38 -6.76 -7.86 18.33
CA VAL A 38 -7.47 -8.96 18.98
C VAL A 38 -6.82 -10.30 18.63
N ILE A 39 -6.46 -10.52 17.36
CA ILE A 39 -5.75 -11.75 16.93
C ILE A 39 -4.43 -11.90 17.68
N ILE A 40 -3.62 -10.86 17.73
CA ILE A 40 -2.33 -10.88 18.44
C ILE A 40 -2.54 -11.25 19.91
N VAL A 41 -3.53 -10.68 20.58
CA VAL A 41 -3.83 -10.98 21.99
C VAL A 41 -4.27 -12.44 22.16
N VAL A 42 -5.18 -12.93 21.31
CA VAL A 42 -5.66 -14.32 21.38
C VAL A 42 -4.52 -15.30 21.12
N VAL A 43 -3.72 -15.08 20.08
CA VAL A 43 -2.56 -15.93 19.76
C VAL A 43 -1.54 -15.89 20.91
N ALA A 44 -1.26 -14.75 21.48
CA ALA A 44 -0.35 -14.62 22.62
C ALA A 44 -0.85 -15.42 23.85
N ILE A 45 -2.14 -15.33 24.17
CA ILE A 45 -2.73 -16.13 25.27
C ILE A 45 -2.62 -17.63 24.97
N MET A 46 -2.93 -18.05 23.76
CA MET A 46 -2.82 -19.46 23.36
C MET A 46 -1.38 -19.95 23.46
N MET A 47 -0.41 -19.20 22.96
CA MET A 47 1.00 -19.59 22.96
C MET A 47 1.64 -19.55 24.35
N ILE A 48 1.29 -18.57 25.19
CA ILE A 48 1.93 -18.40 26.52
C ILE A 48 1.30 -19.29 27.59
N LYS A 49 -0.02 -19.53 27.52
CA LYS A 49 -0.75 -20.27 28.56
C LYS A 49 -1.28 -21.61 28.06
N ILE A 50 -2.00 -21.64 26.97
CA ILE A 50 -2.78 -22.82 26.57
C ILE A 50 -1.84 -23.93 26.08
N VAL A 51 -0.98 -23.64 25.11
CA VAL A 51 -0.07 -24.62 24.53
C VAL A 51 0.83 -25.23 25.59
N PRO A 52 1.54 -24.50 26.48
CA PRO A 52 2.38 -25.08 27.52
C PRO A 52 1.60 -25.94 28.55
N THR A 53 0.38 -25.51 28.91
CA THR A 53 -0.45 -26.28 29.85
C THR A 53 -0.85 -27.64 29.28
N PHE A 54 -1.22 -27.69 28.01
CA PHE A 54 -1.55 -28.97 27.36
C PHE A 54 -0.33 -29.87 27.19
N THR A 55 0.83 -29.31 26.88
CA THR A 55 2.05 -30.12 26.73
C THR A 55 2.54 -30.69 28.03
N SER A 56 2.50 -29.96 29.14
CA SER A 56 2.88 -30.49 30.45
C SER A 56 1.96 -31.65 30.89
N GLN A 57 0.65 -31.55 30.63
CA GLN A 57 -0.30 -32.64 30.93
C GLN A 57 -0.02 -33.91 30.09
N PHE A 58 0.44 -33.71 28.85
CA PHE A 58 0.82 -34.81 27.95
C PHE A 58 2.09 -35.52 28.38
N ASP A 59 3.10 -34.77 28.82
CA ASP A 59 4.36 -35.30 29.33
C ASP A 59 4.13 -36.14 30.59
N GLU A 60 3.18 -35.75 31.47
CA GLU A 60 2.79 -36.50 32.68
C GLU A 60 2.15 -37.87 32.37
N VAL A 61 1.47 -37.99 31.23
CA VAL A 61 0.79 -39.24 30.81
C VAL A 61 1.70 -40.13 29.94
N GLY A 62 2.93 -39.68 29.62
CA GLY A 62 3.93 -40.45 28.86
C GLY A 62 3.59 -40.59 27.38
N GLY A 63 2.69 -39.76 26.85
CA GLY A 63 2.29 -39.77 25.44
C GLY A 63 3.35 -39.15 24.50
N LYS A 64 3.51 -39.69 23.30
CA LYS A 64 4.37 -39.08 22.27
C LYS A 64 3.60 -37.92 21.61
N LEU A 65 4.17 -36.72 21.65
CA LEU A 65 3.58 -35.55 21.02
C LEU A 65 3.65 -35.67 19.48
N PRO A 66 2.55 -35.41 18.77
CA PRO A 66 2.54 -35.36 17.31
C PRO A 66 3.47 -34.26 16.75
N GLY A 67 4.01 -34.46 15.54
CA GLY A 67 4.96 -33.52 14.93
C GLY A 67 4.43 -32.08 14.78
N ILE A 68 3.13 -31.92 14.52
CA ILE A 68 2.50 -30.58 14.44
C ILE A 68 2.51 -29.85 15.78
N THR A 69 2.30 -30.59 16.88
CA THR A 69 2.36 -30.02 18.24
C THR A 69 3.79 -29.58 18.58
N LEU A 70 4.80 -30.39 18.24
CA LEU A 70 6.21 -30.02 18.39
C LEU A 70 6.59 -28.78 17.59
N ALA A 71 6.08 -28.65 16.36
CA ALA A 71 6.31 -27.48 15.53
C ALA A 71 5.68 -26.22 16.13
N VAL A 72 4.43 -26.31 16.61
CA VAL A 72 3.75 -25.17 17.28
C VAL A 72 4.43 -24.80 18.59
N MET A 73 4.94 -25.79 19.34
CA MET A 73 5.74 -25.55 20.56
C MET A 73 7.03 -24.80 20.25
N ALA A 74 7.79 -25.24 19.24
CA ALA A 74 9.02 -24.56 18.83
C ALA A 74 8.77 -23.11 18.44
N VAL A 75 7.65 -22.84 17.73
CA VAL A 75 7.22 -21.50 17.40
C VAL A 75 6.82 -20.73 18.68
N SER A 76 6.10 -21.35 19.60
CA SER A 76 5.71 -20.73 20.88
C SER A 76 6.93 -20.34 21.72
N ASP A 77 7.88 -21.24 21.90
CA ASP A 77 9.12 -20.99 22.63
C ASP A 77 9.93 -19.87 22.02
N PHE A 78 10.00 -19.83 20.68
CA PHE A 78 10.66 -18.74 19.97
C PHE A 78 9.97 -17.39 20.22
N PHE A 79 8.64 -17.34 20.20
CA PHE A 79 7.89 -16.12 20.51
C PHE A 79 8.03 -15.67 21.96
N VAL A 80 8.05 -16.60 22.92
CA VAL A 80 8.15 -16.29 24.36
C VAL A 80 9.56 -15.85 24.74
N HIS A 81 10.59 -16.57 24.26
CA HIS A 81 11.97 -16.30 24.67
C HIS A 81 12.73 -15.36 23.74
N SER A 82 12.30 -15.22 22.50
CA SER A 82 13.04 -14.51 21.45
C SER A 82 12.26 -13.35 20.82
N TRP A 83 11.18 -12.85 21.45
CA TRP A 83 10.35 -11.77 20.92
C TRP A 83 11.16 -10.50 20.58
N TYR A 84 12.22 -10.23 21.37
CA TYR A 84 13.11 -9.09 21.13
C TYR A 84 13.90 -9.21 19.82
N PHE A 85 14.24 -10.44 19.39
CA PHE A 85 14.84 -10.65 18.06
C PHE A 85 13.85 -10.33 16.94
N ILE A 86 12.57 -10.68 17.11
CA ILE A 86 11.53 -10.34 16.13
C ILE A 86 11.41 -8.83 16.00
N VAL A 87 11.34 -8.11 17.12
CA VAL A 87 11.30 -6.66 17.14
C VAL A 87 12.57 -6.06 16.53
N ALA A 88 13.74 -6.60 16.85
CA ALA A 88 15.01 -6.15 16.29
C ALA A 88 15.10 -6.38 14.77
N ILE A 89 14.63 -7.54 14.27
CA ILE A 89 14.58 -7.84 12.84
C ILE A 89 13.61 -6.90 12.12
N ILE A 90 12.40 -6.69 12.65
CA ILE A 90 11.41 -5.78 12.05
C ILE A 90 11.96 -4.35 12.02
N ALA A 91 12.56 -3.89 13.12
CA ALA A 91 13.19 -2.58 13.18
C ALA A 91 14.38 -2.47 12.20
N GLY A 92 15.21 -3.49 12.12
CA GLY A 92 16.33 -3.58 11.19
C GLY A 92 15.88 -3.52 9.73
N ILE A 93 14.85 -4.29 9.37
CA ILE A 93 14.24 -4.26 8.02
C ILE A 93 13.65 -2.89 7.71
N ALA A 94 12.92 -2.28 8.66
CA ALA A 94 12.34 -0.96 8.49
C ALA A 94 13.42 0.12 8.27
N ILE A 95 14.49 0.11 9.07
CA ILE A 95 15.63 1.02 8.93
C ILE A 95 16.34 0.77 7.60
N PHE A 96 16.57 -0.50 7.23
CA PHE A 96 17.20 -0.87 5.96
C PHE A 96 16.39 -0.38 4.76
N ILE A 97 15.09 -0.64 4.73
CA ILE A 97 14.19 -0.18 3.66
C ILE A 97 14.18 1.35 3.61
N HIS A 98 14.12 2.02 4.76
CA HIS A 98 14.13 3.48 4.83
C HIS A 98 15.45 4.08 4.31
N ALA A 99 16.57 3.50 4.67
CA ALA A 99 17.89 3.94 4.18
C ALA A 99 18.05 3.63 2.68
N TRP A 100 17.63 2.45 2.24
CA TRP A 100 17.70 2.03 0.84
C TRP A 100 16.81 2.88 -0.08
N LYS A 101 15.62 3.25 0.40
CA LYS A 101 14.70 4.16 -0.32
C LYS A 101 15.30 5.56 -0.58
N LYS A 102 16.32 5.98 0.19
CA LYS A 102 17.02 7.25 -0.04
C LYS A 102 18.07 7.18 -1.15
N THR A 103 18.47 5.99 -1.60
CA THR A 103 19.38 5.82 -2.73
C THR A 103 18.59 5.82 -4.05
N GLU A 104 19.13 6.39 -5.11
CA GLU A 104 18.46 6.45 -6.41
C GLU A 104 18.08 5.05 -6.94
N SER A 105 19.01 4.11 -6.89
CA SER A 105 18.76 2.72 -7.31
C SER A 105 17.71 2.03 -6.44
N GLY A 106 17.76 2.19 -5.12
CA GLY A 106 16.80 1.60 -4.19
C GLY A 106 15.40 2.18 -4.36
N ALA A 107 15.28 3.49 -4.51
CA ALA A 107 14.01 4.17 -4.77
C ALA A 107 13.37 3.68 -6.08
N HIS A 108 14.17 3.48 -7.13
CA HIS A 108 13.69 3.02 -8.43
C HIS A 108 13.24 1.54 -8.40
N ILE A 109 14.01 0.65 -7.76
CA ILE A 109 13.66 -0.77 -7.59
C ILE A 109 12.38 -0.90 -6.77
N LEU A 110 12.31 -0.19 -5.63
CA LEU A 110 11.14 -0.21 -4.77
C LEU A 110 9.92 0.38 -5.48
N GLY A 111 10.11 1.48 -6.22
CA GLY A 111 9.08 2.08 -7.06
C GLY A 111 8.50 1.10 -8.08
N LYS A 112 9.36 0.39 -8.81
CA LYS A 112 8.93 -0.68 -9.74
C LYS A 112 8.19 -1.82 -9.06
N PHE A 113 8.66 -2.22 -7.88
CA PHE A 113 8.01 -3.29 -7.11
C PHE A 113 6.60 -2.88 -6.69
N ILE A 114 6.44 -1.66 -6.14
CA ILE A 114 5.13 -1.12 -5.72
C ILE A 114 4.15 -1.09 -6.90
N LEU A 115 4.60 -0.68 -8.08
CA LEU A 115 3.75 -0.61 -9.28
C LEU A 115 3.30 -2.01 -9.77
N LYS A 116 4.01 -3.09 -9.42
CA LYS A 116 3.65 -4.47 -9.77
C LYS A 116 2.72 -5.14 -8.76
N VAL A 117 2.59 -4.59 -7.55
CA VAL A 117 1.72 -5.17 -6.53
C VAL A 117 0.25 -4.98 -6.95
N PRO A 118 -0.56 -6.06 -7.01
CA PRO A 118 -1.98 -5.94 -7.33
C PRO A 118 -2.68 -5.01 -6.33
N LEU A 119 -3.66 -4.25 -6.79
CA LEU A 119 -4.41 -3.20 -6.08
C LEU A 119 -3.55 -1.95 -5.73
N VAL A 120 -2.34 -2.11 -5.20
CA VAL A 120 -1.46 -0.99 -4.80
C VAL A 120 -0.85 -0.29 -6.01
N GLY A 121 -0.41 -1.07 -7.02
CA GLY A 121 0.18 -0.53 -8.24
C GLY A 121 -0.79 0.37 -9.01
N PRO A 122 -1.97 -0.13 -9.39
CA PRO A 122 -3.01 0.68 -10.04
C PRO A 122 -3.40 1.92 -9.21
N LEU A 123 -3.58 1.78 -7.90
CA LEU A 123 -3.86 2.92 -7.02
C LEU A 123 -2.74 3.97 -7.06
N SER A 124 -1.47 3.54 -7.02
CA SER A 124 -0.31 4.44 -7.09
C SER A 124 -0.26 5.22 -8.40
N ILE A 125 -0.55 4.56 -9.54
CA ILE A 125 -0.58 5.20 -10.87
C ILE A 125 -1.75 6.18 -10.97
N LYS A 126 -2.95 5.79 -10.54
CA LYS A 126 -4.14 6.66 -10.53
C LYS A 126 -3.90 7.90 -9.66
N THR A 127 -3.34 7.73 -8.49
CA THR A 127 -2.99 8.84 -7.58
C THR A 127 -1.94 9.77 -8.20
N ALA A 128 -0.92 9.21 -8.86
CA ALA A 128 0.09 10.02 -9.55
C ALA A 128 -0.53 10.79 -10.74
N SER A 129 -1.42 10.16 -11.51
CA SER A 129 -2.13 10.79 -12.64
C SER A 129 -3.05 11.91 -12.18
N SER A 130 -3.88 11.68 -11.15
CA SER A 130 -4.73 12.73 -10.56
C SER A 130 -3.90 13.91 -10.07
N ARG A 131 -2.86 13.65 -9.26
CA ARG A 131 -2.01 14.70 -8.69
C ARG A 131 -1.28 15.48 -9.79
N MET A 132 -0.71 14.79 -10.78
CA MET A 132 -0.02 15.43 -11.91
C MET A 132 -0.97 16.35 -12.68
N THR A 133 -2.10 15.82 -13.13
CA THR A 133 -3.03 16.58 -14.00
C THR A 133 -3.70 17.74 -13.24
N ARG A 134 -4.05 17.55 -11.97
CA ARG A 134 -4.60 18.58 -11.10
C ARG A 134 -3.60 19.72 -10.88
N THR A 135 -2.36 19.38 -10.56
CA THR A 135 -1.33 20.39 -10.30
C THR A 135 -0.96 21.13 -11.58
N LEU A 136 -0.80 20.41 -12.71
CA LEU A 136 -0.56 21.04 -14.01
C LEU A 136 -1.70 22.00 -14.41
N SER A 137 -2.98 21.56 -14.30
CA SER A 137 -4.14 22.42 -14.58
C SER A 137 -4.11 23.70 -13.73
N THR A 138 -3.83 23.57 -12.42
CA THR A 138 -3.78 24.72 -11.51
C THR A 138 -2.64 25.69 -11.84
N LEU A 139 -1.44 25.18 -12.11
CA LEU A 139 -0.26 25.98 -12.43
C LEU A 139 -0.42 26.68 -13.78
N MET A 140 -0.86 25.98 -14.81
CA MET A 140 -1.10 26.55 -16.15
C MET A 140 -2.24 27.57 -16.13
N GLY A 141 -3.33 27.30 -15.41
CA GLY A 141 -4.42 28.26 -15.20
C GLY A 141 -4.00 29.52 -14.41
N SER A 142 -2.87 29.44 -13.70
CA SER A 142 -2.23 30.59 -13.03
C SER A 142 -1.18 31.27 -13.89
N GLY A 143 -0.98 30.85 -15.16
CA GLY A 143 -0.06 31.45 -16.11
C GLY A 143 1.39 30.92 -16.02
N VAL A 144 1.64 29.84 -15.26
CA VAL A 144 2.95 29.21 -15.22
C VAL A 144 3.19 28.45 -16.53
N GLN A 145 4.38 28.58 -17.10
CA GLN A 145 4.73 27.87 -18.33
C GLN A 145 4.77 26.34 -18.11
N LEU A 146 4.41 25.57 -19.14
CA LEU A 146 4.31 24.12 -19.07
C LEU A 146 5.58 23.44 -18.55
N VAL A 147 6.76 23.86 -19.02
CA VAL A 147 8.05 23.28 -18.61
C VAL A 147 8.31 23.50 -17.13
N ASP A 148 8.08 24.71 -16.63
CA ASP A 148 8.26 25.06 -15.22
C ASP A 148 7.24 24.30 -14.34
N ALA A 149 5.99 24.22 -14.80
CA ALA A 149 4.93 23.47 -14.12
C ALA A 149 5.28 21.98 -14.03
N LEU A 150 5.80 21.36 -15.10
CA LEU A 150 6.28 19.98 -15.12
C LEU A 150 7.43 19.74 -14.13
N GLY A 151 8.36 20.69 -14.05
CA GLY A 151 9.45 20.63 -13.07
C GLY A 151 8.94 20.56 -11.62
N LEU A 152 7.99 21.44 -11.27
CA LEU A 152 7.36 21.46 -9.94
C LEU A 152 6.60 20.16 -9.65
N VAL A 153 5.80 19.70 -10.62
CA VAL A 153 5.02 18.46 -10.50
C VAL A 153 5.93 17.24 -10.32
N THR A 154 7.04 17.19 -11.06
CA THR A 154 8.03 16.10 -10.94
C THR A 154 8.56 15.96 -9.51
N GLU A 155 8.86 17.08 -8.85
CA GLU A 155 9.35 17.05 -7.46
C GLU A 155 8.28 16.57 -6.46
N MET A 156 7.01 16.72 -6.76
CA MET A 156 5.89 16.28 -5.92
C MET A 156 5.61 14.77 -6.03
N MET A 157 6.18 14.07 -7.00
CA MET A 157 5.92 12.64 -7.21
C MET A 157 6.63 11.77 -6.16
N GLY A 158 5.85 10.90 -5.52
CA GLY A 158 6.36 10.02 -4.47
C GLY A 158 7.02 8.74 -4.99
N ASN A 159 6.66 8.27 -6.19
CA ASN A 159 7.23 7.08 -6.82
C ASN A 159 8.37 7.47 -7.76
N ALA A 160 9.55 6.86 -7.55
CA ALA A 160 10.74 7.19 -8.32
C ALA A 160 10.62 6.87 -9.82
N VAL A 161 9.82 5.85 -10.21
CA VAL A 161 9.58 5.51 -11.62
C VAL A 161 8.73 6.59 -12.28
N VAL A 162 7.66 7.05 -11.60
CA VAL A 162 6.82 8.13 -12.09
C VAL A 162 7.61 9.44 -12.16
N LYS A 163 8.42 9.74 -11.13
CA LYS A 163 9.30 10.91 -11.10
C LYS A 163 10.27 10.91 -12.27
N GLN A 164 10.89 9.78 -12.58
CA GLN A 164 11.82 9.66 -13.70
C GLN A 164 11.10 9.86 -15.04
N ALA A 165 9.92 9.22 -15.23
CA ALA A 165 9.13 9.41 -16.45
C ALA A 165 8.75 10.87 -16.71
N LEU A 166 8.39 11.61 -15.65
CA LEU A 166 8.08 13.04 -15.76
C LEU A 166 9.33 13.89 -16.01
N LYS A 167 10.47 13.52 -15.43
CA LYS A 167 11.74 14.20 -15.67
C LYS A 167 12.14 14.08 -17.13
N ASP A 168 12.09 12.86 -17.68
CA ASP A 168 12.40 12.58 -19.08
C ASP A 168 11.43 13.35 -20.00
N ALA A 169 10.13 13.33 -19.67
CA ALA A 169 9.12 14.11 -20.40
C ALA A 169 9.40 15.62 -20.35
N THR A 170 9.82 16.16 -19.21
CA THR A 170 10.17 17.59 -19.07
C THR A 170 11.35 17.97 -19.97
N GLU A 171 12.36 17.10 -20.08
CA GLU A 171 13.50 17.33 -20.99
C GLU A 171 13.06 17.32 -22.45
N GLU A 172 12.17 16.41 -22.85
CA GLU A 172 11.66 16.36 -24.24
C GLU A 172 10.78 17.57 -24.57
N VAL A 173 9.88 17.96 -23.65
CA VAL A 173 9.04 19.16 -23.82
C VAL A 173 9.89 20.43 -23.93
N SER A 174 10.98 20.53 -23.18
CA SER A 174 11.93 21.67 -23.31
C SER A 174 12.58 21.78 -24.68
N ARG A 175 12.63 20.67 -25.43
CA ARG A 175 13.11 20.60 -26.83
C ARG A 175 12.00 20.84 -27.86
N GLY A 176 10.78 21.16 -27.41
CA GLY A 176 9.61 21.42 -28.25
C GLY A 176 8.82 20.17 -28.67
N ILE A 177 9.04 19.03 -28.06
CA ILE A 177 8.23 17.82 -28.28
C ILE A 177 6.92 17.95 -27.47
N PRO A 178 5.75 17.66 -28.08
CA PRO A 178 4.48 17.66 -27.35
C PRO A 178 4.51 16.73 -26.16
N LEU A 179 3.91 17.12 -25.01
CA LEU A 179 3.93 16.38 -23.74
C LEU A 179 3.25 15.01 -23.84
N SER A 180 2.20 14.91 -24.66
CA SER A 180 1.47 13.66 -24.89
C SER A 180 2.39 12.51 -25.30
N LYS A 181 3.37 12.79 -26.15
CA LYS A 181 4.27 11.78 -26.71
C LYS A 181 5.19 11.14 -25.66
N PRO A 182 6.04 11.88 -24.92
CA PRO A 182 6.92 11.28 -23.91
C PRO A 182 6.12 10.61 -22.76
N LEU A 183 4.91 11.08 -22.44
CA LEU A 183 4.07 10.40 -21.48
C LEU A 183 3.58 9.05 -21.99
N ALA A 184 3.18 8.95 -23.26
CA ALA A 184 2.80 7.69 -23.90
C ALA A 184 3.99 6.73 -23.97
N ASP A 185 5.16 7.20 -24.40
CA ASP A 185 6.38 6.41 -24.56
C ASP A 185 6.92 5.87 -23.23
N SER A 186 6.67 6.59 -22.13
CA SER A 186 7.05 6.14 -20.78
C SER A 186 6.38 4.83 -20.33
N GLY A 187 5.20 4.51 -20.86
CA GLY A 187 4.38 3.35 -20.46
C GLY A 187 3.94 3.36 -19.00
N VAL A 188 4.12 4.46 -18.28
CA VAL A 188 3.77 4.61 -16.85
C VAL A 188 2.34 5.11 -16.68
N PHE A 189 1.95 6.06 -17.52
CA PHE A 189 0.64 6.72 -17.41
C PHE A 189 -0.44 5.99 -18.21
N PRO A 190 -1.69 5.95 -17.72
CA PRO A 190 -2.80 5.37 -18.46
C PRO A 190 -3.11 6.12 -19.76
N PRO A 191 -3.65 5.43 -20.80
CA PRO A 191 -3.92 6.01 -22.11
C PRO A 191 -4.75 7.30 -22.08
N MET A 192 -5.75 7.37 -21.21
CA MET A 192 -6.60 8.54 -21.08
C MET A 192 -5.80 9.81 -20.74
N VAL A 193 -4.71 9.69 -19.94
CA VAL A 193 -3.90 10.84 -19.55
C VAL A 193 -3.26 11.49 -20.78
N TYR A 194 -2.50 10.72 -21.56
CA TYR A 194 -1.75 11.27 -22.68
C TYR A 194 -2.65 11.61 -23.88
N HIS A 195 -3.76 10.90 -24.13
CA HIS A 195 -4.70 11.27 -25.19
C HIS A 195 -5.45 12.58 -24.89
N MET A 196 -5.86 12.80 -23.64
CA MET A 196 -6.50 14.07 -23.28
C MET A 196 -5.53 15.24 -23.32
N ILE A 197 -4.25 15.00 -22.99
CA ILE A 197 -3.18 15.98 -23.14
C ILE A 197 -2.97 16.29 -24.62
N GLU A 198 -2.93 15.29 -25.51
CA GLU A 198 -2.81 15.43 -26.95
C GLU A 198 -3.93 16.33 -27.50
N ILE A 199 -5.20 16.05 -27.14
CA ILE A 199 -6.33 16.90 -27.52
C ILE A 199 -6.15 18.33 -26.98
N GLY A 200 -5.67 18.51 -25.77
CA GLY A 200 -5.40 19.82 -25.18
C GLY A 200 -4.29 20.58 -25.90
N GLU A 201 -3.24 19.89 -26.37
CA GLU A 201 -2.15 20.47 -27.18
C GLU A 201 -2.64 20.92 -28.55
N GLU A 202 -3.43 20.08 -29.24
CA GLU A 202 -3.97 20.37 -30.54
C GLU A 202 -5.01 21.52 -30.53
N THR A 203 -5.85 21.57 -29.49
CA THR A 203 -6.93 22.57 -29.37
C THR A 203 -6.50 23.85 -28.67
N GLY A 204 -5.31 23.87 -28.04
CA GLY A 204 -4.85 24.99 -27.20
C GLY A 204 -5.60 25.09 -25.86
N ASN A 205 -6.38 24.09 -25.47
CA ASN A 205 -7.19 24.09 -24.25
C ASN A 205 -6.70 23.07 -23.24
N MET A 206 -5.39 23.11 -22.92
CA MET A 206 -4.72 22.18 -22.03
C MET A 206 -5.31 22.19 -20.61
N GLU A 207 -5.63 23.40 -20.10
CA GLU A 207 -6.15 23.57 -18.74
C GLU A 207 -7.45 22.78 -18.52
N ASP A 208 -8.42 22.91 -19.43
CA ASP A 208 -9.71 22.23 -19.31
C ASP A 208 -9.58 20.71 -19.47
N MET A 209 -8.71 20.26 -20.38
CA MET A 209 -8.46 18.83 -20.55
C MET A 209 -7.80 18.21 -19.33
N LEU A 210 -6.79 18.85 -18.75
CA LEU A 210 -6.13 18.42 -17.53
C LEU A 210 -7.10 18.42 -16.34
N ASP A 211 -8.00 19.38 -16.23
CA ASP A 211 -8.98 19.45 -15.14
C ASP A 211 -9.99 18.30 -15.23
N LYS A 212 -10.46 17.95 -16.44
CA LYS A 212 -11.34 16.79 -16.66
C LYS A 212 -10.65 15.47 -16.32
N VAL A 213 -9.41 15.30 -16.74
CA VAL A 213 -8.61 14.11 -16.40
C VAL A 213 -8.40 14.01 -14.90
N ALA A 214 -8.08 15.13 -14.24
CA ALA A 214 -7.92 15.17 -12.81
C ALA A 214 -9.19 14.78 -12.06
N ALA A 215 -10.36 15.29 -12.48
CA ALA A 215 -11.64 14.94 -11.89
C ALA A 215 -11.94 13.45 -12.01
N TYR A 216 -11.71 12.88 -13.20
CA TYR A 216 -11.88 11.44 -13.43
C TYR A 216 -10.97 10.60 -12.54
N TYR A 217 -9.66 10.95 -12.46
CA TYR A 217 -8.75 10.17 -11.63
C TYR A 217 -8.93 10.39 -10.13
N ASP A 218 -9.52 11.50 -9.69
CA ASP A 218 -9.93 11.67 -8.29
C ASP A 218 -10.98 10.59 -7.89
N GLU A 219 -12.01 10.37 -8.73
CA GLU A 219 -13.02 9.32 -8.53
C GLU A 219 -12.42 7.92 -8.62
N GLU A 220 -11.52 7.70 -9.56
CA GLU A 220 -10.81 6.44 -9.74
C GLU A 220 -9.89 6.10 -8.54
N VAL A 221 -9.27 7.10 -7.91
CA VAL A 221 -8.47 6.94 -6.69
C VAL A 221 -9.37 6.56 -5.51
N GLU A 222 -10.53 7.22 -5.38
CA GLU A 222 -11.51 6.87 -4.33
C GLU A 222 -11.98 5.43 -4.49
N SER A 223 -12.45 5.04 -5.65
CA SER A 223 -12.89 3.67 -5.96
C SER A 223 -11.79 2.62 -5.76
N ALA A 224 -10.55 2.91 -6.18
CA ALA A 224 -9.43 2.01 -5.98
C ALA A 224 -9.02 1.89 -4.51
N THR A 225 -9.19 2.96 -3.74
CA THR A 225 -8.94 2.97 -2.29
C THR A 225 -9.98 2.11 -1.57
N GLU A 226 -11.27 2.25 -1.91
CA GLU A 226 -12.33 1.41 -1.38
C GLU A 226 -12.12 -0.07 -1.70
N ALA A 227 -11.75 -0.39 -2.95
CA ALA A 227 -11.44 -1.75 -3.36
C ALA A 227 -10.26 -2.35 -2.59
N LEU A 228 -9.21 -1.55 -2.32
CA LEU A 228 -8.06 -1.95 -1.51
C LEU A 228 -8.51 -2.28 -0.07
N LEU A 229 -9.33 -1.42 0.53
CA LEU A 229 -9.83 -1.59 1.89
C LEU A 229 -10.76 -2.81 1.99
N ALA A 230 -11.64 -3.02 1.02
CA ALA A 230 -12.50 -4.20 0.95
C ALA A 230 -11.72 -5.51 0.82
N ALA A 231 -10.59 -5.49 0.09
CA ALA A 231 -9.72 -6.66 -0.04
C ALA A 231 -8.94 -7.00 1.25
N MET A 232 -8.86 -6.08 2.20
CA MET A 232 -8.21 -6.33 3.51
C MET A 232 -8.96 -7.38 4.34
N GLU A 233 -10.29 -7.40 4.28
CA GLU A 233 -11.11 -8.33 5.07
C GLU A 233 -10.86 -9.81 4.73
N PRO A 234 -10.96 -10.28 3.46
CA PRO A 234 -10.59 -11.63 3.09
C PRO A 234 -9.14 -11.99 3.43
N LEU A 235 -8.21 -11.03 3.26
CA LEU A 235 -6.81 -11.25 3.59
C LEU A 235 -6.61 -11.53 5.09
N ILE A 236 -7.27 -10.78 5.96
CA ILE A 236 -7.21 -10.98 7.41
C ILE A 236 -7.80 -12.33 7.79
N ILE A 237 -8.92 -12.75 7.18
CA ILE A 237 -9.52 -14.07 7.42
C ILE A 237 -8.55 -15.19 7.04
N ILE A 238 -7.87 -15.08 5.90
CA ILE A 238 -6.87 -16.07 5.47
C ILE A 238 -5.70 -16.13 6.46
N VAL A 239 -5.17 -14.97 6.88
CA VAL A 239 -4.10 -14.89 7.87
C VAL A 239 -4.53 -15.53 9.18
N MET A 240 -5.75 -15.23 9.65
CA MET A 240 -6.34 -15.86 10.83
C MET A 240 -6.37 -17.38 10.70
N ALA A 241 -6.89 -17.89 9.60
CA ALA A 241 -6.99 -19.33 9.37
C ALA A 241 -5.61 -20.02 9.40
N VAL A 242 -4.62 -19.40 8.75
CA VAL A 242 -3.23 -19.91 8.72
C VAL A 242 -2.60 -19.96 10.12
N ILE A 243 -2.98 -19.05 11.01
CA ILE A 243 -2.45 -19.02 12.39
C ILE A 243 -3.25 -19.94 13.31
N VAL A 244 -4.58 -19.85 13.29
CA VAL A 244 -5.45 -20.53 14.27
C VAL A 244 -5.56 -22.02 14.00
N VAL A 245 -5.67 -22.43 12.73
CA VAL A 245 -5.85 -23.85 12.39
C VAL A 245 -4.69 -24.74 12.89
N PRO A 246 -3.40 -24.40 12.69
CA PRO A 246 -2.31 -25.19 13.26
C PRO A 246 -2.32 -25.26 14.78
N ILE A 247 -2.72 -24.19 15.47
CA ILE A 247 -2.80 -24.15 16.93
C ILE A 247 -3.90 -25.11 17.42
N VAL A 248 -5.07 -25.06 16.80
CA VAL A 248 -6.18 -25.96 17.15
C VAL A 248 -5.79 -27.43 16.90
N LEU A 249 -5.18 -27.73 15.75
CA LEU A 249 -4.69 -29.08 15.47
C LEU A 249 -3.62 -29.53 16.44
N ALA A 250 -2.70 -28.66 16.85
CA ALA A 250 -1.67 -28.97 17.83
C ALA A 250 -2.22 -29.35 19.23
N ILE A 251 -3.40 -28.81 19.56
CA ILE A 251 -4.09 -29.15 20.84
C ILE A 251 -4.95 -30.40 20.66
N MET A 252 -5.66 -30.56 19.54
CA MET A 252 -6.60 -31.67 19.36
C MET A 252 -5.93 -33.00 19.02
N MET A 253 -4.85 -32.99 18.20
CA MET A 253 -4.19 -34.24 17.80
C MET A 253 -3.66 -35.06 19.01
N PRO A 254 -2.99 -34.46 19.99
CA PRO A 254 -2.60 -35.17 21.16
C PRO A 254 -3.80 -35.80 21.92
N MET A 255 -4.92 -35.08 22.04
CA MET A 255 -6.12 -35.61 22.72
C MET A 255 -6.66 -36.89 22.06
N TYR A 256 -6.68 -36.92 20.72
CA TYR A 256 -7.07 -38.15 20.00
C TYR A 256 -6.11 -39.31 20.23
N SER A 257 -4.81 -39.06 20.27
CA SER A 257 -3.82 -40.12 20.51
C SER A 257 -3.91 -40.71 21.95
N LEU A 258 -4.36 -39.92 22.92
CA LEU A 258 -4.67 -40.42 24.26
C LEU A 258 -5.92 -41.31 24.28
N TYR A 259 -6.98 -40.93 23.60
CA TYR A 259 -8.19 -41.76 23.50
C TYR A 259 -7.89 -43.12 22.87
N ASP A 260 -7.07 -43.20 21.85
CA ASP A 260 -6.65 -44.44 21.19
C ASP A 260 -5.78 -45.30 22.12
N SER A 261 -4.97 -44.70 23.01
CA SER A 261 -4.14 -45.44 23.96
C SER A 261 -4.87 -45.94 25.22
N ILE A 262 -6.01 -45.33 25.57
CA ILE A 262 -6.83 -45.74 26.75
C ILE A 262 -7.92 -46.72 26.30
N GLY A 263 -8.31 -46.73 25.03
CA GLY A 263 -9.34 -47.61 24.47
C GLY A 263 -8.84 -48.91 23.89
N ALA A 264 -7.52 -49.16 23.91
CA ALA A 264 -6.85 -50.41 23.55
C ALA A 264 -6.35 -51.12 24.82
#